data_72f8f35e6cdcebe8fc825a3e551be28d
#
_entry.id   72f8f35e6cdcebe8fc825a3e551be28d
#
_cell.length_a   1.000
_cell.length_b   1.000
_cell.length_c   1.000
_cell.angle_alpha   90.00
_cell.angle_beta   90.00
_cell.angle_gamma   90.00
#
_symmetry.space_group_name_H-M   'P 1'
#
loop_
_entity.id
_entity.type
_entity.pdbx_description
1 polymer ?
#
loop_
_entity_poly.entity_id
_entity_poly.type
_entity_poly.pdbx_seq_one_letter_code
_entity_poly.pdbx_strand_id
1 'polypeptide(L)'
;MKNLALTIKYYFEKQGINIDLTHDVVVMWDGGETEPYISAWNIPYPQPSMEELEALEPEAMLYYARQNKLAEFATEFNYAL
;
A
#
# COMPACT_ATOMS: atom_id res chain seq x y z
N MET A 1 11.35 -5.15 -2.70
CA MET A 1 10.39 -4.36 -1.90
C MET A 1 9.21 -5.26 -1.53
N LYS A 2 9.03 -5.51 -0.25
CA LYS A 2 7.97 -6.43 0.21
C LYS A 2 6.58 -5.81 0.29
N ASN A 3 6.51 -4.49 0.38
CA ASN A 3 5.25 -3.78 0.58
C ASN A 3 4.82 -3.02 -0.66
N LEU A 4 5.03 -3.62 -1.84
CA LEU A 4 4.78 -2.99 -3.12
C LEU A 4 3.32 -2.51 -3.28
N ALA A 5 2.36 -3.38 -2.94
CA ALA A 5 0.94 -3.04 -3.10
C ALA A 5 0.55 -1.82 -2.25
N LEU A 6 0.91 -1.84 -0.98
CA LEU A 6 0.59 -0.73 -0.07
C LEU A 6 1.30 0.56 -0.47
N THR A 7 2.54 0.45 -0.97
CA THR A 7 3.30 1.61 -1.42
C THR A 7 2.65 2.25 -2.65
N ILE A 8 2.18 1.44 -3.59
CA ILE A 8 1.45 1.93 -4.77
C ILE A 8 0.16 2.61 -4.34
N LYS A 9 -0.58 1.99 -3.44
CA LYS A 9 -1.82 2.58 -2.94
C LYS A 9 -1.56 3.93 -2.29
N TYR A 10 -0.53 4.03 -1.47
CA TYR A 10 -0.17 5.28 -0.81
C TYR A 10 0.26 6.34 -1.83
N TYR A 11 1.00 5.95 -2.86
CA TYR A 11 1.43 6.86 -3.91
C TYR A 11 0.24 7.60 -4.52
N PHE A 12 -0.83 6.88 -4.82
CA PHE A 12 -2.03 7.49 -5.39
C PHE A 12 -2.90 8.18 -4.35
N GLU A 13 -2.95 7.65 -3.14
CA GLU A 13 -3.71 8.26 -2.06
C GLU A 13 -3.22 9.66 -1.72
N LYS A 14 -1.92 9.90 -1.76
CA LYS A 14 -1.33 11.22 -1.56
C LYS A 14 -1.81 12.22 -2.59
N GLN A 15 -2.19 11.75 -3.77
CA GLN A 15 -2.67 12.59 -4.86
C GLN A 15 -4.19 12.71 -4.88
N GLY A 16 -4.87 12.14 -3.89
CA GLY A 16 -6.32 12.13 -3.83
C GLY A 16 -6.97 11.10 -4.74
N ILE A 17 -6.20 10.12 -5.21
CA ILE A 17 -6.68 9.08 -6.11
C ILE A 17 -6.83 7.78 -5.31
N ASN A 18 -8.03 7.21 -5.33
CA ASN A 18 -8.31 5.96 -4.66
C ASN A 18 -8.30 4.82 -5.68
N ILE A 19 -7.39 3.86 -5.52
CA ILE A 19 -7.27 2.74 -6.44
C ILE A 19 -7.68 1.43 -5.75
N ASP A 20 -8.15 0.49 -6.56
CA ASP A 20 -8.54 -0.85 -6.11
C ASP A 20 -7.39 -1.82 -6.42
N LEU A 21 -6.84 -2.44 -5.39
CA LEU A 21 -5.71 -3.37 -5.55
C LEU A 21 -6.13 -4.76 -6.04
N THR A 22 -7.42 -4.96 -6.31
CA THR A 22 -7.91 -6.22 -6.88
C THR A 22 -8.25 -6.09 -8.37
N HIS A 23 -8.50 -4.87 -8.86
CA HIS A 23 -8.88 -4.64 -10.25
C HIS A 23 -8.02 -3.61 -10.96
N ASP A 24 -7.77 -2.47 -10.31
CA ASP A 24 -7.06 -1.36 -10.95
C ASP A 24 -5.57 -1.66 -11.10
N VAL A 25 -4.94 -2.09 -10.02
CA VAL A 25 -3.53 -2.49 -10.01
C VAL A 25 -3.44 -3.80 -9.24
N VAL A 26 -2.97 -4.84 -9.91
CA VAL A 26 -2.83 -6.17 -9.30
C VAL A 26 -1.36 -6.42 -9.03
N VAL A 27 -1.04 -6.70 -7.77
CA VAL A 27 0.31 -7.05 -7.33
C VAL A 27 0.30 -8.53 -6.94
N MET A 28 1.26 -9.27 -7.47
CA MET A 28 1.40 -10.70 -7.20
C MET A 28 2.71 -10.98 -6.47
N TRP A 29 2.71 -12.05 -5.70
CA TRP A 29 3.89 -12.52 -4.99
C TRP A 29 3.93 -14.04 -5.08
N ASP A 30 5.05 -14.57 -5.57
CA ASP A 30 5.20 -16.01 -5.77
C ASP A 30 5.68 -16.76 -4.53
N GLY A 31 5.93 -16.06 -3.44
CA GLY A 31 6.34 -16.66 -2.18
C GLY A 31 7.84 -16.78 -2.00
N GLY A 32 8.25 -17.24 -0.82
CA GLY A 32 9.66 -17.43 -0.50
C GLY A 32 10.45 -16.13 -0.46
N GLU A 33 11.63 -16.16 -1.06
CA GLU A 33 12.53 -15.00 -1.09
C GLU A 33 12.29 -14.09 -2.30
N THR A 34 11.27 -14.40 -3.11
CA THR A 34 10.95 -13.58 -4.28
C THR A 34 10.32 -12.25 -3.85
N GLU A 35 10.43 -11.26 -4.73
CA GLU A 35 9.83 -9.95 -4.50
C GLU A 35 8.47 -9.88 -5.19
N PRO A 36 7.50 -9.15 -4.61
CA PRO A 36 6.24 -8.92 -5.30
C PRO A 36 6.45 -8.09 -6.56
N TYR A 37 5.55 -8.25 -7.52
CA TYR A 37 5.63 -7.57 -8.80
C TYR A 37 4.24 -7.16 -9.26
N ILE A 38 4.18 -6.17 -10.17
CA ILE A 38 2.94 -5.70 -10.73
C ILE A 38 2.52 -6.65 -11.84
N SER A 39 1.39 -7.32 -11.64
CA SER A 39 0.83 -8.28 -12.60
C SER A 39 -0.09 -7.60 -13.63
N ALA A 40 -0.83 -6.58 -13.21
CA ALA A 40 -1.74 -5.85 -14.08
C ALA A 40 -1.78 -4.38 -13.69
N TRP A 41 -1.87 -3.52 -14.69
CA TRP A 41 -1.97 -2.07 -14.51
C TRP A 41 -3.11 -1.58 -15.40
N ASN A 42 -4.27 -1.34 -14.80
CA ASN A 42 -5.50 -1.06 -15.53
C ASN A 42 -6.03 0.35 -15.30
N ILE A 43 -5.16 1.28 -14.91
CA ILE A 43 -5.55 2.67 -14.65
C ILE A 43 -4.88 3.59 -15.67
N PRO A 44 -5.48 4.76 -15.96
CA PRO A 44 -4.96 5.68 -16.98
C PRO A 44 -3.83 6.58 -16.49
N TYR A 45 -3.13 6.19 -15.43
CA TYR A 45 -2.04 6.97 -14.86
C TYR A 45 -0.71 6.28 -15.15
N PRO A 46 0.38 7.06 -15.32
CA PRO A 46 1.69 6.45 -15.53
C PRO A 46 2.13 5.60 -14.34
N GLN A 47 2.77 4.49 -14.63
CA GLN A 47 3.31 3.62 -13.61
C GLN A 47 4.56 4.25 -13.01
N PRO A 48 4.62 4.46 -11.68
CA PRO A 48 5.82 5.00 -11.06
C PRO A 48 6.99 4.03 -11.15
N SER A 49 8.21 4.54 -11.14
CA SER A 49 9.40 3.70 -11.19
C SER A 49 9.58 2.94 -9.86
N MET A 50 10.29 1.83 -9.91
CA MET A 50 10.60 1.08 -8.68
C MET A 50 11.44 1.92 -7.73
N GLU A 51 12.32 2.76 -8.24
CA GLU A 51 13.12 3.68 -7.43
C GLU A 51 12.23 4.64 -6.63
N GLU A 52 11.24 5.22 -7.29
CA GLU A 52 10.28 6.11 -6.62
C GLU A 52 9.52 5.39 -5.53
N LEU A 53 9.07 4.16 -5.82
CA LEU A 53 8.31 3.37 -4.87
C LEU A 53 9.18 2.93 -3.69
N GLU A 54 10.42 2.53 -3.94
CA GLU A 54 11.33 2.16 -2.86
C GLU A 54 11.63 3.33 -1.93
N ALA A 55 11.80 4.52 -2.49
CA ALA A 55 12.01 5.72 -1.68
C ALA A 55 10.77 6.08 -0.85
N LEU A 56 9.59 5.74 -1.34
CA LEU A 56 8.32 6.05 -0.67
C LEU A 56 7.91 4.98 0.35
N GLU A 57 8.44 3.78 0.26
CA GLU A 57 8.03 2.66 1.10
C GLU A 57 8.07 2.96 2.61
N PRO A 58 9.15 3.56 3.17
CA PRO A 58 9.18 3.86 4.60
C PRO A 58 8.04 4.79 5.03
N GLU A 59 7.73 5.80 4.22
CA GLU A 59 6.64 6.73 4.51
C GLU A 59 5.29 6.02 4.44
N ALA A 60 5.08 5.17 3.44
CA ALA A 60 3.85 4.40 3.29
C ALA A 60 3.63 3.47 4.49
N MET A 61 4.67 2.79 4.92
CA MET A 61 4.59 1.89 6.07
C MET A 61 4.26 2.64 7.35
N LEU A 62 4.85 3.80 7.54
CA LEU A 62 4.57 4.63 8.71
C LEU A 62 3.13 5.12 8.70
N TYR A 63 2.62 5.52 7.53
CA TYR A 63 1.24 5.98 7.38
C TYR A 63 0.25 4.89 7.76
N TYR A 64 0.42 3.69 7.22
CA TYR A 64 -0.52 2.59 7.51
C TYR A 64 -0.36 2.05 8.92
N ALA A 65 0.83 2.06 9.47
CA ALA A 65 1.05 1.68 10.87
C ALA A 65 0.31 2.61 11.82
N ARG A 66 0.33 3.91 11.53
CA ARG A 66 -0.40 4.88 12.33
C ARG A 66 -1.91 4.67 12.26
N GLN A 67 -2.43 4.36 11.08
CA GLN A 67 -3.86 4.10 10.91
C GLN A 67 -4.30 2.84 11.65
N ASN A 68 -3.53 1.78 11.54
CA ASN A 68 -3.81 0.53 12.24
C ASN A 68 -3.76 0.73 13.75
N LYS A 69 -2.79 1.49 14.23
CA LYS A 69 -2.65 1.76 15.65
C LYS A 69 -3.81 2.56 16.20
N LEU A 70 -4.30 3.54 15.44
CA LEU A 70 -5.48 4.30 15.83
C LEU A 70 -6.72 3.42 15.88
N ALA A 71 -6.88 2.50 14.94
CA ALA A 71 -8.00 1.56 14.92
C ALA A 71 -7.95 0.63 16.13
N GLU A 72 -6.78 0.12 16.47
CA GLU A 72 -6.58 -0.72 17.64
C GLU A 72 -6.91 0.03 18.92
N PHE A 73 -6.46 1.26 19.02
CA PHE A 73 -6.73 2.09 20.18
C PHE A 73 -8.22 2.33 20.36
N ALA A 74 -8.92 2.62 19.28
CA ALA A 74 -10.36 2.84 19.31
C ALA A 74 -11.10 1.57 19.77
N THR A 75 -10.64 0.41 19.33
CA THR A 75 -11.21 -0.87 19.72
C THR A 75 -11.03 -1.12 21.22
N GLU A 76 -9.83 -0.87 21.72
CA GLU A 76 -9.53 -1.02 23.15
C GLU A 76 -10.37 -0.08 23.98
N PHE A 77 -10.54 1.14 23.51
CA PHE A 77 -11.36 2.13 24.21
C PHE A 77 -12.81 1.66 24.33
N ASN A 78 -13.33 1.09 23.26
CA ASN A 78 -14.70 0.55 23.26
C ASN A 78 -14.85 -0.60 24.24
N TYR A 79 -13.84 -1.43 24.39
CA TYR A 79 -13.85 -2.53 25.34
C TYR A 79 -13.79 -2.03 26.79
N ALA A 80 -13.15 -0.91 27.01
CA ALA A 80 -13.03 -0.33 28.33
C ALA A 80 -14.35 0.26 28.83
N LEU A 81 -15.26 0.53 27.92
CA LEU A 81 -16.58 1.06 28.28
C LEU A 81 -17.54 -0.04 28.62
#